data_123e17547fb79322d32e40802ffe8c18
#
_entry.id   123e17547fb79322d32e40802ffe8c18
#
_cell.length_a   1.000
_cell.length_b   1.000
_cell.length_c   1.000
_cell.angle_alpha   90.00
_cell.angle_beta   90.00
_cell.angle_gamma   90.00
#
_symmetry.space_group_name_H-M   'P 1'
#
loop_
_entity.id
_entity.type
_entity.pdbx_description
1 polymer ?
#
loop_
_entity_poly.entity_id
_entity_poly.type
_entity_poly.pdbx_seq_one_letter_code
_entity_poly.pdbx_strand_id
1 'polypeptide(L)'
;MDLSNYIVKARPGVLGGKHEEKRPLRQLSALPVKRYVFINRDSHPDADIYVAIHEAKGLPSPVPDYQVPHCHNTDEFYYFIGNNGDLTGLEGQISFEGKVHKIISPACVYIPTGTVHEYKVTKGAGTVTVLFRNRGYTHEDKPFDLAKGERDFAKYASYIFHPEVRPTTEIKYHTDAAPGVRYVFVDGKLKPEAAFYTVVRSVQNVQPSQANYVDMHTHNCDTQHIAIGNGP
;
A
#
# COMPACT_ATOMS: atom_id res chain seq x y z
N MET A 1 -31.96 -0.50 1.82
CA MET A 1 -30.81 0.41 1.59
C MET A 1 -30.01 -0.22 0.46
N ASP A 2 -29.81 0.48 -0.64
CA ASP A 2 -28.97 0.00 -1.74
C ASP A 2 -27.49 0.14 -1.36
N LEU A 3 -26.79 -0.98 -1.22
CA LEU A 3 -25.38 -1.03 -0.84
C LEU A 3 -24.45 -1.17 -2.06
N SER A 4 -24.99 -1.12 -3.29
CA SER A 4 -24.20 -1.28 -4.51
C SER A 4 -23.10 -0.22 -4.64
N ASN A 5 -23.32 0.99 -4.11
CA ASN A 5 -22.36 2.09 -4.13
C ASN A 5 -21.14 1.86 -3.23
N TYR A 6 -21.20 0.88 -2.32
CA TYR A 6 -20.07 0.52 -1.44
C TYR A 6 -19.15 -0.54 -2.05
N ILE A 7 -19.55 -1.14 -3.18
CA ILE A 7 -18.73 -2.13 -3.90
C ILE A 7 -18.12 -1.46 -5.14
N VAL A 8 -16.84 -1.17 -5.06
CA VAL A 8 -16.08 -0.50 -6.12
C VAL A 8 -15.22 -1.50 -6.86
N LYS A 9 -15.31 -1.51 -8.18
CA LYS A 9 -14.36 -2.24 -9.02
C LYS A 9 -13.14 -1.37 -9.27
N ALA A 10 -11.95 -1.97 -9.10
CA ALA A 10 -10.69 -1.33 -9.47
C ALA A 10 -10.76 -0.84 -10.93
N ARG A 11 -10.33 0.37 -11.17
CA ARG A 11 -10.23 0.92 -12.51
C ARG A 11 -8.76 0.82 -12.94
N PRO A 12 -8.46 0.29 -14.15
CA PRO A 12 -7.13 0.39 -14.71
C PRO A 12 -6.73 1.87 -14.65
N GLY A 13 -5.68 2.14 -13.91
CA GLY A 13 -5.33 3.52 -13.67
C GLY A 13 -4.56 4.10 -14.83
N VAL A 14 -5.24 4.87 -15.65
CA VAL A 14 -4.57 6.06 -16.12
C VAL A 14 -4.37 6.91 -14.86
N LEU A 15 -3.14 7.31 -14.57
CA LEU A 15 -2.83 8.38 -13.63
C LEU A 15 -3.51 9.64 -14.20
N GLY A 16 -4.70 9.98 -13.75
CA GLY A 16 -5.45 11.03 -14.42
C GLY A 16 -6.88 11.17 -13.91
N GLY A 17 -7.08 11.18 -12.59
CA GLY A 17 -8.18 11.98 -12.09
C GLY A 17 -7.84 13.45 -12.25
N LYS A 18 -8.81 14.34 -12.27
CA LYS A 18 -8.63 15.81 -12.40
C LYS A 18 -7.58 16.41 -11.45
N HIS A 19 -7.21 15.69 -10.40
CA HIS A 19 -6.20 16.06 -9.41
C HIS A 19 -4.78 15.55 -9.76
N GLU A 20 -4.66 14.59 -10.68
CA GLU A 20 -3.39 14.00 -11.12
C GLU A 20 -2.91 14.55 -12.47
N GLU A 21 -3.72 15.36 -13.15
CA GLU A 21 -3.40 15.99 -14.45
C GLU A 21 -2.17 16.93 -14.41
N LYS A 22 -1.73 17.32 -13.22
CA LYS A 22 -0.57 18.17 -13.02
C LYS A 22 0.76 17.39 -12.85
N ARG A 23 0.73 16.06 -12.89
CA ARG A 23 1.96 15.26 -12.76
C ARG A 23 2.78 15.29 -14.05
N PRO A 24 4.11 15.33 -13.96
CA PRO A 24 4.96 15.25 -15.14
C PRO A 24 4.66 14.00 -15.96
N LEU A 25 4.43 14.15 -17.25
CA LEU A 25 4.07 13.06 -18.17
C LEU A 25 5.06 11.89 -18.15
N ARG A 26 6.33 12.14 -17.85
CA ARG A 26 7.35 11.08 -17.75
C ARG A 26 7.08 10.05 -16.63
N GLN A 27 6.33 10.43 -15.60
CA GLN A 27 5.91 9.51 -14.54
C GLN A 27 4.75 8.61 -14.99
N LEU A 28 4.05 8.99 -16.04
CA LEU A 28 2.87 8.30 -16.55
C LEU A 28 3.23 7.23 -17.60
N SER A 29 4.25 7.50 -18.42
CA SER A 29 4.55 6.70 -19.59
C SER A 29 5.56 5.57 -19.36
N ALA A 30 6.30 5.59 -18.25
CA ALA A 30 7.42 4.69 -18.00
C ALA A 30 7.24 3.77 -16.78
N LEU A 31 6.02 3.64 -16.24
CA LEU A 31 5.79 2.73 -15.12
C LEU A 31 6.00 1.28 -15.57
N PRO A 32 7.01 0.58 -15.05
CA PRO A 32 7.19 -0.85 -15.32
C PRO A 32 6.17 -1.71 -14.57
N VAL A 33 5.21 -1.06 -13.89
CA VAL A 33 4.15 -1.66 -13.09
C VAL A 33 2.80 -1.16 -13.60
N LYS A 34 1.79 -2.03 -13.59
CA LYS A 34 0.42 -1.61 -13.87
C LYS A 34 -0.19 -1.00 -12.63
N ARG A 35 -0.88 0.11 -12.79
CA ARG A 35 -1.54 0.81 -11.69
C ARG A 35 -3.04 0.64 -11.75
N TYR A 36 -3.63 0.37 -10.60
CA TYR A 36 -5.07 0.29 -10.40
C TYR A 36 -5.48 1.22 -9.26
N VAL A 37 -6.43 2.10 -9.51
CA VAL A 37 -7.01 2.98 -8.48
C VAL A 37 -8.27 2.33 -7.93
N PHE A 38 -8.32 2.14 -6.62
CA PHE A 38 -9.45 1.55 -5.91
C PHE A 38 -10.35 2.63 -5.31
N ILE A 39 -9.76 3.57 -4.58
CA ILE A 39 -10.48 4.68 -3.97
C ILE A 39 -9.76 5.99 -4.26
N ASN A 40 -10.51 6.96 -4.74
CA ASN A 40 -10.13 8.35 -4.88
C ASN A 40 -11.36 9.24 -4.75
N ARG A 41 -11.20 10.56 -4.84
CA ARG A 41 -12.31 11.53 -4.79
C ARG A 41 -13.41 11.28 -5.82
N ASP A 42 -13.05 10.80 -7.01
CA ASP A 42 -14.00 10.63 -8.10
C ASP A 42 -14.83 9.36 -7.92
N SER A 43 -14.26 8.31 -7.32
CA SER A 43 -14.94 7.04 -7.08
C SER A 43 -15.73 7.03 -5.78
N HIS A 44 -15.21 7.68 -4.73
CA HIS A 44 -15.81 7.74 -3.39
C HIS A 44 -15.60 9.11 -2.76
N PRO A 45 -16.51 10.08 -3.01
CA PRO A 45 -16.38 11.44 -2.51
C PRO A 45 -16.33 11.55 -0.98
N ASP A 46 -16.96 10.60 -0.29
CA ASP A 46 -17.07 10.60 1.17
C ASP A 46 -15.91 9.90 1.88
N ALA A 47 -15.13 9.06 1.17
CA ALA A 47 -13.99 8.38 1.76
C ALA A 47 -12.81 9.34 1.94
N ASP A 48 -12.27 9.42 3.15
CA ASP A 48 -11.11 10.29 3.45
C ASP A 48 -9.78 9.55 3.28
N ILE A 49 -9.70 8.69 2.30
CA ILE A 49 -8.48 7.96 1.92
C ILE A 49 -8.33 7.93 0.41
N TYR A 50 -7.10 7.69 -0.02
CA TYR A 50 -6.78 7.32 -1.40
C TYR A 50 -6.06 5.99 -1.39
N VAL A 51 -6.46 5.07 -2.29
CA VAL A 51 -5.80 3.77 -2.42
C VAL A 51 -5.56 3.43 -3.88
N ALA A 52 -4.32 3.13 -4.20
CA ALA A 52 -3.92 2.57 -5.48
C ALA A 52 -3.05 1.32 -5.26
N ILE A 53 -3.05 0.43 -6.24
CA ILE A 53 -2.21 -0.76 -6.26
C ILE A 53 -1.37 -0.74 -7.53
N HIS A 54 -0.09 -0.93 -7.36
CA HIS A 54 0.86 -1.11 -8.44
C HIS A 54 1.20 -2.61 -8.55
N GLU A 55 0.77 -3.24 -9.64
CA GLU A 55 1.09 -4.64 -9.95
C GLU A 55 2.45 -4.72 -10.64
N ALA A 56 3.37 -5.45 -10.04
CA ALA A 56 4.68 -5.78 -10.59
C ALA A 56 4.65 -7.19 -11.17
N LYS A 57 4.75 -7.31 -12.50
CA LYS A 57 4.78 -8.59 -13.19
C LYS A 57 5.59 -8.44 -14.48
N GLY A 58 6.55 -9.37 -14.70
CA GLY A 58 7.38 -9.32 -15.91
C GLY A 58 8.25 -8.05 -15.98
N LEU A 59 8.86 -7.68 -14.87
CA LEU A 59 9.70 -6.50 -14.80
C LEU A 59 10.88 -6.57 -15.78
N PRO A 60 11.22 -5.45 -16.45
CA PRO A 60 12.43 -5.39 -17.27
C PRO A 60 13.69 -5.50 -16.40
N SER A 61 14.81 -5.87 -16.99
CA SER A 61 16.09 -5.89 -16.28
C SER A 61 17.14 -5.10 -17.07
N PRO A 62 17.69 -4.02 -16.53
CA PRO A 62 17.36 -3.40 -15.23
C PRO A 62 15.98 -2.73 -15.25
N VAL A 63 15.36 -2.60 -14.07
CA VAL A 63 14.12 -1.81 -13.92
C VAL A 63 14.50 -0.33 -13.98
N PRO A 64 13.92 0.46 -14.91
CA PRO A 64 14.21 1.88 -15.00
C PRO A 64 13.67 2.66 -13.81
N ASP A 65 14.23 3.83 -13.55
CA ASP A 65 13.62 4.78 -12.61
C ASP A 65 12.35 5.35 -13.21
N TYR A 66 11.26 5.32 -12.44
CA TYR A 66 9.93 5.75 -12.89
C TYR A 66 9.26 6.75 -11.96
N GLN A 67 9.86 7.03 -10.83
CA GLN A 67 9.48 8.14 -9.97
C GLN A 67 10.59 9.19 -9.90
N VAL A 68 10.22 10.40 -9.54
CA VAL A 68 11.16 11.44 -9.13
C VAL A 68 10.96 11.67 -7.63
N PRO A 69 11.98 12.17 -6.92
CA PRO A 69 11.83 12.54 -5.51
C PRO A 69 10.68 13.54 -5.35
N HIS A 70 9.80 13.27 -4.38
CA HIS A 70 8.62 14.07 -4.11
C HIS A 70 8.20 13.96 -2.65
N CYS A 71 7.28 14.80 -2.23
CA CYS A 71 6.65 14.72 -0.92
C CYS A 71 5.14 14.99 -1.01
N HIS A 72 4.44 14.65 0.06
CA HIS A 72 2.99 14.86 0.19
C HIS A 72 2.65 15.65 1.45
N ASN A 73 1.48 16.28 1.44
CA ASN A 73 0.91 16.99 2.59
C ASN A 73 0.15 16.08 3.56
N THR A 74 0.32 14.78 3.45
CA THR A 74 -0.32 13.76 4.28
C THR A 74 0.60 12.56 4.44
N ASP A 75 0.35 11.76 5.46
CA ASP A 75 1.05 10.50 5.66
C ASP A 75 0.70 9.51 4.55
N GLU A 76 1.69 8.74 4.15
CA GLU A 76 1.58 7.72 3.11
C GLU A 76 2.08 6.37 3.63
N PHE A 77 1.50 5.30 3.08
CA PHE A 77 1.92 3.93 3.34
C PHE A 77 2.16 3.18 2.05
N TYR A 78 3.25 2.43 1.99
CA TYR A 78 3.47 1.41 0.97
C TYR A 78 3.45 0.03 1.61
N TYR A 79 2.63 -0.87 1.06
CA TYR A 79 2.63 -2.28 1.44
C TYR A 79 3.22 -3.09 0.29
N PHE A 80 4.41 -3.64 0.49
CA PHE A 80 5.06 -4.54 -0.47
C PHE A 80 4.60 -5.97 -0.19
N ILE A 81 3.87 -6.54 -1.13
CA ILE A 81 3.23 -7.85 -1.04
C ILE A 81 3.66 -8.68 -2.24
N GLY A 82 4.45 -9.72 -2.01
CA GLY A 82 4.87 -10.63 -3.06
C GLY A 82 3.80 -11.68 -3.38
N ASN A 83 3.95 -12.35 -4.51
CA ASN A 83 2.98 -13.33 -5.03
C ASN A 83 3.05 -14.71 -4.38
N ASN A 84 4.05 -14.99 -3.53
CA ASN A 84 4.10 -16.25 -2.81
C ASN A 84 3.01 -16.31 -1.72
N GLY A 85 2.63 -17.50 -1.31
CA GLY A 85 1.59 -17.70 -0.29
C GLY A 85 1.90 -17.09 1.07
N ASP A 86 3.17 -16.88 1.38
CA ASP A 86 3.70 -16.20 2.56
C ASP A 86 3.96 -14.69 2.32
N LEU A 87 3.46 -14.16 1.21
CA LEU A 87 3.62 -12.77 0.76
C LEU A 87 5.07 -12.37 0.41
N THR A 88 5.99 -13.31 0.30
CA THR A 88 7.35 -13.08 -0.20
C THR A 88 7.38 -13.01 -1.74
N GLY A 89 8.55 -12.66 -2.34
CA GLY A 89 8.77 -12.75 -3.78
C GLY A 89 8.78 -11.41 -4.52
N LEU A 90 8.67 -10.27 -3.80
CA LEU A 90 8.84 -8.93 -4.36
C LEU A 90 9.98 -8.21 -3.64
N GLU A 91 10.91 -7.63 -4.42
CA GLU A 91 11.96 -6.76 -3.90
C GLU A 91 11.79 -5.35 -4.46
N GLY A 92 12.11 -4.38 -3.64
CA GLY A 92 12.11 -2.98 -4.02
C GLY A 92 13.17 -2.18 -3.28
N GLN A 93 13.17 -0.90 -3.54
CA GLN A 93 13.92 0.09 -2.79
C GLN A 93 13.11 1.36 -2.61
N ILE A 94 13.39 2.06 -1.53
CA ILE A 94 12.89 3.41 -1.28
C ILE A 94 14.06 4.32 -0.91
N SER A 95 14.03 5.54 -1.41
CA SER A 95 14.99 6.58 -1.02
C SER A 95 14.28 7.58 -0.13
N PHE A 96 14.85 7.88 1.02
CA PHE A 96 14.45 8.99 1.87
C PHE A 96 15.57 10.02 1.89
N GLU A 97 15.28 11.24 1.48
CA GLU A 97 16.26 12.33 1.44
C GLU A 97 17.57 11.93 0.74
N GLY A 98 17.50 11.05 -0.27
CA GLY A 98 18.65 10.54 -1.03
C GLY A 98 19.32 9.29 -0.45
N LYS A 99 18.90 8.80 0.71
CA LYS A 99 19.40 7.53 1.27
C LYS A 99 18.52 6.37 0.81
N VAL A 100 19.11 5.43 0.10
CA VAL A 100 18.42 4.24 -0.41
C VAL A 100 18.35 3.15 0.65
N HIS A 101 17.16 2.59 0.82
CA HIS A 101 16.88 1.43 1.67
C HIS A 101 16.31 0.29 0.81
N LYS A 102 16.84 -0.92 0.97
CA LYS A 102 16.28 -2.12 0.33
C LYS A 102 15.02 -2.56 1.05
N ILE A 103 14.01 -3.00 0.28
CA ILE A 103 12.76 -3.55 0.79
C ILE A 103 12.61 -4.98 0.26
N ILE A 104 12.25 -5.90 1.15
CA ILE A 104 11.92 -7.29 0.83
C ILE A 104 10.53 -7.58 1.36
N SER A 105 9.61 -8.00 0.50
CA SER A 105 8.24 -8.35 0.90
C SER A 105 8.18 -9.60 1.82
N PRO A 106 7.19 -9.69 2.73
CA PRO A 106 6.22 -8.67 3.03
C PRO A 106 6.80 -7.54 3.88
N ALA A 107 6.54 -6.31 3.51
CA ALA A 107 7.01 -5.14 4.24
C ALA A 107 6.02 -3.97 4.16
N CYS A 108 6.03 -3.13 5.17
CA CYS A 108 5.35 -1.85 5.20
C CYS A 108 6.36 -0.72 5.27
N VAL A 109 6.08 0.36 4.54
CA VAL A 109 6.80 1.62 4.67
C VAL A 109 5.81 2.70 5.12
N TYR A 110 6.08 3.35 6.23
CA TYR A 110 5.34 4.52 6.70
C TYR A 110 6.12 5.77 6.38
N ILE A 111 5.51 6.70 5.68
CA ILE A 111 6.13 7.94 5.22
C ILE A 111 5.37 9.10 5.84
N PRO A 112 5.94 9.78 6.86
CA PRO A 112 5.32 10.95 7.45
C PRO A 112 5.19 12.09 6.45
N THR A 113 4.16 12.91 6.64
CA THR A 113 3.91 14.15 5.90
C THR A 113 5.20 14.96 5.66
N GLY A 114 5.39 15.40 4.43
CA GLY A 114 6.52 16.26 4.02
C GLY A 114 7.87 15.54 3.85
N THR A 115 7.95 14.24 4.09
CA THR A 115 9.18 13.47 3.88
C THR A 115 9.45 13.30 2.38
N VAL A 116 10.61 13.77 1.91
CA VAL A 116 10.99 13.62 0.50
C VAL A 116 11.43 12.19 0.24
N HIS A 117 10.78 11.54 -0.71
CA HIS A 117 10.99 10.14 -1.03
C HIS A 117 10.74 9.81 -2.49
N GLU A 118 11.21 8.65 -2.89
CA GLU A 118 10.86 7.94 -4.13
C GLU A 118 11.00 6.44 -3.89
N TYR A 119 10.25 5.63 -4.63
CA TYR A 119 10.40 4.18 -4.55
C TYR A 119 10.45 3.54 -5.95
N LYS A 120 10.98 2.33 -5.99
CA LYS A 120 10.93 1.49 -7.18
C LYS A 120 10.94 0.00 -6.80
N VAL A 121 10.16 -0.79 -7.51
CA VAL A 121 10.34 -2.25 -7.50
C VAL A 121 11.57 -2.62 -8.29
N THR A 122 12.33 -3.58 -7.83
CA THR A 122 13.62 -3.94 -8.44
C THR A 122 13.64 -5.36 -8.96
N LYS A 123 12.84 -6.27 -8.37
CA LYS A 123 12.84 -7.68 -8.72
C LYS A 123 11.59 -8.39 -8.25
N GLY A 124 11.22 -9.49 -8.92
CA GLY A 124 10.16 -10.39 -8.51
C GLY A 124 8.79 -10.01 -9.06
N ALA A 125 7.74 -10.50 -8.38
CA ALA A 125 6.36 -10.26 -8.75
C ALA A 125 5.50 -10.08 -7.49
N GLY A 126 4.46 -9.24 -7.61
CA GLY A 126 3.57 -8.91 -6.51
C GLY A 126 2.89 -7.58 -6.69
N THR A 127 2.50 -6.98 -5.59
CA THR A 127 1.84 -5.68 -5.57
C THR A 127 2.49 -4.73 -4.57
N VAL A 128 2.49 -3.44 -4.90
CA VAL A 128 2.74 -2.37 -3.94
C VAL A 128 1.44 -1.60 -3.78
N THR A 129 0.80 -1.72 -2.62
CA THR A 129 -0.36 -0.89 -2.29
C THR A 129 0.13 0.46 -1.79
N VAL A 130 -0.39 1.51 -2.39
CA VAL A 130 -0.14 2.91 -2.03
C VAL A 130 -1.39 3.45 -1.36
N LEU A 131 -1.26 3.92 -0.13
CA LEU A 131 -2.37 4.45 0.66
C LEU A 131 -2.00 5.83 1.21
N PHE A 132 -2.86 6.83 0.95
CA PHE A 132 -2.82 8.13 1.61
C PHE A 132 -3.97 8.26 2.59
N ARG A 133 -3.70 8.83 3.75
CA ARG A 133 -4.71 9.06 4.80
C ARG A 133 -5.63 10.25 4.54
N ASN A 134 -5.41 10.96 3.45
CA ASN A 134 -6.23 12.08 3.06
C ASN A 134 -6.49 12.03 1.56
N ARG A 135 -7.77 11.99 1.17
CA ARG A 135 -8.18 12.05 -0.25
C ARG A 135 -7.77 13.35 -0.94
N GLY A 136 -7.53 14.40 -0.16
CA GLY A 136 -7.05 15.70 -0.63
C GLY A 136 -5.54 15.83 -0.66
N TYR A 137 -4.80 14.71 -0.73
CA TYR A 137 -3.36 14.75 -0.79
C TYR A 137 -2.86 15.61 -1.95
N THR A 138 -1.72 16.27 -1.73
CA THR A 138 -0.97 16.98 -2.76
C THR A 138 0.32 16.25 -3.04
N HIS A 139 0.80 16.38 -4.26
CA HIS A 139 2.09 15.87 -4.70
C HIS A 139 2.96 17.06 -5.08
N GLU A 140 4.14 17.13 -4.52
CA GLU A 140 5.15 18.14 -4.84
C GLU A 140 6.45 17.44 -5.25
N ASP A 141 6.85 17.61 -6.52
CA ASP A 141 8.16 17.17 -7.00
C ASP A 141 9.23 17.99 -6.27
N LYS A 142 10.11 17.30 -5.55
CA LYS A 142 11.12 17.95 -4.71
C LYS A 142 12.43 17.18 -4.79
N PRO A 143 13.50 17.80 -5.32
CA PRO A 143 14.80 17.15 -5.38
C PRO A 143 15.32 16.88 -3.97
N PHE A 144 16.12 15.83 -3.81
CA PHE A 144 16.83 15.60 -2.57
C PHE A 144 17.82 16.72 -2.33
N ASP A 145 17.70 17.37 -1.18
CA ASP A 145 18.68 18.38 -0.75
C ASP A 145 19.89 17.68 -0.13
N LEU A 146 20.85 17.32 -0.98
CA LEU A 146 22.08 16.62 -0.56
C LEU A 146 23.03 17.50 0.24
N ALA A 147 22.82 18.81 0.28
CA ALA A 147 23.65 19.76 1.01
C ALA A 147 23.20 19.95 2.48
N LYS A 148 22.01 19.53 2.85
CA LYS A 148 21.56 19.54 4.24
C LYS A 148 22.43 18.60 5.07
N GLY A 149 23.06 19.15 6.09
CA GLY A 149 24.00 18.48 7.00
C GLY A 149 23.52 17.13 7.61
N GLU A 150 24.11 16.71 8.70
CA GLU A 150 23.84 15.41 9.34
C GLU A 150 22.35 15.07 9.34
N ARG A 151 22.00 14.01 8.59
CA ARG A 151 20.65 13.48 8.49
C ARG A 151 20.54 12.29 9.40
N ASP A 152 19.49 12.23 10.18
CA ASP A 152 19.18 11.05 10.99
C ASP A 152 18.68 9.90 10.10
N PHE A 153 19.59 9.24 9.42
CA PHE A 153 19.27 8.09 8.58
C PHE A 153 18.75 6.89 9.39
N ALA A 154 19.04 6.83 10.69
CA ALA A 154 18.50 5.80 11.58
C ALA A 154 16.97 5.95 11.71
N LYS A 155 16.48 7.19 11.75
CA LYS A 155 15.05 7.50 11.74
C LYS A 155 14.35 6.90 10.51
N TYR A 156 14.96 7.03 9.32
CA TYR A 156 14.35 6.49 8.10
C TYR A 156 14.33 4.96 8.06
N ALA A 157 15.31 4.30 8.66
CA ALA A 157 15.29 2.85 8.79
C ALA A 157 14.07 2.37 9.60
N SER A 158 13.64 3.14 10.62
CA SER A 158 12.45 2.83 11.43
C SER A 158 11.12 3.01 10.69
N TYR A 159 11.14 3.63 9.51
CA TYR A 159 9.94 3.75 8.66
C TYR A 159 9.62 2.47 7.90
N ILE A 160 10.59 1.54 7.82
CA ILE A 160 10.44 0.25 7.15
C ILE A 160 10.31 -0.82 8.20
N PHE A 161 9.21 -1.57 8.16
CA PHE A 161 8.95 -2.64 9.13
C PHE A 161 8.20 -3.80 8.47
N HIS A 162 8.23 -4.96 9.13
CA HIS A 162 7.61 -6.18 8.62
C HIS A 162 6.32 -6.49 9.37
N PRO A 163 5.32 -7.07 8.68
CA PRO A 163 4.08 -7.48 9.34
C PRO A 163 4.32 -8.66 10.28
N GLU A 164 3.44 -8.78 11.25
CA GLU A 164 3.37 -9.94 12.16
C GLU A 164 2.26 -10.88 11.74
N VAL A 165 2.56 -12.18 11.71
CA VAL A 165 1.51 -13.22 11.61
C VAL A 165 0.84 -13.34 12.98
N ARG A 166 -0.47 -13.13 13.01
CA ARG A 166 -1.25 -13.20 14.25
C ARG A 166 -2.51 -14.05 14.08
N PRO A 167 -2.93 -14.80 15.10
CA PRO A 167 -4.17 -15.58 15.03
C PRO A 167 -5.39 -14.67 14.87
N THR A 168 -6.42 -15.20 14.22
CA THR A 168 -7.66 -14.44 13.97
C THR A 168 -8.46 -14.24 15.26
N THR A 169 -8.33 -15.17 16.21
CA THR A 169 -8.98 -15.12 17.54
C THR A 169 -8.55 -13.97 18.43
N GLU A 170 -7.48 -13.25 18.10
CA GLU A 170 -7.18 -11.98 18.77
C GLU A 170 -8.23 -10.89 18.51
N ILE A 171 -9.02 -11.05 17.44
CA ILE A 171 -10.05 -10.09 17.06
C ILE A 171 -11.39 -10.58 17.61
N LYS A 172 -12.04 -9.74 18.41
CA LYS A 172 -13.38 -10.03 18.91
C LYS A 172 -14.33 -10.35 17.73
N TYR A 173 -15.22 -11.29 17.92
CA TYR A 173 -16.19 -11.79 16.92
C TYR A 173 -15.58 -12.58 15.76
N HIS A 174 -14.31 -12.99 15.85
CA HIS A 174 -13.66 -13.84 14.84
C HIS A 174 -13.26 -15.20 15.41
N THR A 175 -13.29 -16.22 14.55
CA THR A 175 -12.89 -17.59 14.88
C THR A 175 -11.66 -18.01 14.08
N ASP A 176 -11.04 -19.12 14.47
CA ASP A 176 -9.91 -19.70 13.73
C ASP A 176 -10.30 -20.36 12.39
N ALA A 177 -11.61 -20.45 12.10
CA ALA A 177 -12.11 -20.96 10.82
C ALA A 177 -11.84 -20.03 9.64
N ALA A 178 -11.25 -18.84 9.88
CA ALA A 178 -10.91 -17.90 8.83
C ALA A 178 -9.90 -18.50 7.84
N PRO A 179 -10.18 -18.47 6.53
CA PRO A 179 -9.27 -19.01 5.54
C PRO A 179 -7.97 -18.19 5.45
N GLY A 180 -6.85 -18.90 5.28
CA GLY A 180 -5.55 -18.28 5.02
C GLY A 180 -4.87 -17.70 6.24
N VAL A 181 -3.73 -17.05 5.98
CA VAL A 181 -2.84 -16.48 7.00
C VAL A 181 -3.12 -14.99 7.15
N ARG A 182 -3.26 -14.55 8.39
CA ARG A 182 -3.47 -13.13 8.76
C ARG A 182 -2.14 -12.45 9.06
N TYR A 183 -1.80 -11.44 8.27
CA TYR A 183 -0.63 -10.58 8.45
C TYR A 183 -1.09 -9.21 8.93
N VAL A 184 -0.71 -8.79 10.12
CA VAL A 184 -0.95 -7.43 10.63
C VAL A 184 0.19 -6.54 10.15
N PHE A 185 -0.11 -5.63 9.24
CA PHE A 185 0.86 -4.71 8.66
C PHE A 185 1.03 -3.44 9.51
N VAL A 186 -0.09 -2.89 10.00
CA VAL A 186 -0.08 -1.69 10.85
C VAL A 186 -1.09 -1.87 11.96
N ASP A 187 -0.69 -1.57 13.16
CA ASP A 187 -1.55 -1.37 14.32
C ASP A 187 -0.84 -0.52 15.38
N GLY A 188 -1.53 -0.24 16.48
CA GLY A 188 -0.99 0.56 17.58
C GLY A 188 0.21 -0.06 18.30
N LYS A 189 0.54 -1.32 18.04
CA LYS A 189 1.71 -2.03 18.58
C LYS A 189 2.92 -1.88 17.67
N LEU A 190 2.72 -2.15 16.36
CA LEU A 190 3.79 -2.11 15.35
C LEU A 190 4.21 -0.69 15.00
N LYS A 191 3.25 0.23 14.94
CA LYS A 191 3.49 1.62 14.58
C LYS A 191 2.48 2.53 15.30
N PRO A 192 2.73 2.87 16.58
CA PRO A 192 1.78 3.64 17.39
C PRO A 192 1.39 4.99 16.79
N GLU A 193 2.31 5.64 16.08
CA GLU A 193 2.10 6.95 15.46
C GLU A 193 1.12 6.90 14.28
N ALA A 194 0.93 5.74 13.69
CA ALA A 194 0.16 5.60 12.46
C ALA A 194 -1.34 5.73 12.65
N ALA A 195 -1.89 5.69 13.86
CA ALA A 195 -3.33 5.78 14.17
C ALA A 195 -4.22 5.08 13.10
N PHE A 196 -3.79 3.92 12.63
CA PHE A 196 -4.35 3.18 11.51
C PHE A 196 -4.22 1.68 11.77
N TYR A 197 -5.13 0.89 11.19
CA TYR A 197 -5.07 -0.56 11.28
C TYR A 197 -5.13 -1.17 9.89
N THR A 198 -4.13 -1.98 9.54
CA THR A 198 -4.10 -2.68 8.25
C THR A 198 -3.74 -4.15 8.43
N VAL A 199 -4.57 -4.99 7.84
CA VAL A 199 -4.36 -6.43 7.78
C VAL A 199 -4.39 -6.88 6.32
N VAL A 200 -3.47 -7.74 5.97
CA VAL A 200 -3.50 -8.50 4.73
C VAL A 200 -3.77 -9.96 5.07
N ARG A 201 -4.74 -10.54 4.41
CA ARG A 201 -5.01 -11.97 4.51
C ARG A 201 -4.60 -12.67 3.23
N SER A 202 -3.61 -13.54 3.32
CA SER A 202 -3.24 -14.41 2.22
C SER A 202 -4.15 -15.63 2.22
N VAL A 203 -4.99 -15.73 1.19
CA VAL A 203 -6.00 -16.78 1.07
C VAL A 203 -5.69 -17.62 -0.15
N GLN A 204 -5.51 -18.93 0.06
CA GLN A 204 -5.26 -19.89 -1.01
C GLN A 204 -6.22 -21.07 -0.88
N ASN A 205 -6.70 -21.56 -2.01
CA ASN A 205 -7.50 -22.80 -2.07
C ASN A 205 -8.74 -22.81 -1.15
N VAL A 206 -9.52 -21.72 -1.17
CA VAL A 206 -10.77 -21.63 -0.40
C VAL A 206 -11.74 -22.70 -0.86
N GLN A 207 -12.22 -23.51 0.08
CA GLN A 207 -13.28 -24.48 -0.20
C GLN A 207 -14.64 -23.78 -0.11
N PRO A 208 -15.57 -24.05 -1.04
CA PRO A 208 -16.90 -23.42 -1.02
C PRO A 208 -17.73 -23.67 0.25
N SER A 209 -17.38 -24.72 1.01
CA SER A 209 -18.04 -25.11 2.26
C SER A 209 -17.45 -24.47 3.51
N GLN A 210 -16.52 -23.55 3.37
CA GLN A 210 -15.91 -22.93 4.54
C GLN A 210 -16.94 -22.10 5.30
N ALA A 211 -17.11 -22.41 6.59
CA ALA A 211 -18.08 -21.74 7.46
C ALA A 211 -17.74 -20.25 7.64
N ASN A 212 -18.76 -19.47 8.00
CA ASN A 212 -18.54 -18.10 8.43
C ASN A 212 -17.55 -18.07 9.61
N TYR A 213 -16.55 -17.24 9.50
CA TYR A 213 -15.51 -17.08 10.53
C TYR A 213 -15.63 -15.75 11.28
N VAL A 214 -16.63 -14.95 10.93
CA VAL A 214 -16.90 -13.64 11.49
C VAL A 214 -18.37 -13.54 11.85
N ASP A 215 -18.67 -13.23 13.10
CA ASP A 215 -20.02 -12.88 13.53
C ASP A 215 -20.38 -11.44 13.08
N MET A 216 -21.67 -11.17 12.94
CA MET A 216 -22.13 -9.82 12.62
C MET A 216 -21.72 -8.85 13.72
N HIS A 217 -21.06 -7.76 13.31
CA HIS A 217 -20.60 -6.70 14.21
C HIS A 217 -20.54 -5.37 13.50
N THR A 218 -20.31 -4.30 14.26
CA THR A 218 -20.08 -2.96 13.76
C THR A 218 -18.74 -2.43 14.21
N HIS A 219 -18.19 -1.51 13.46
CA HIS A 219 -16.99 -0.76 13.81
C HIS A 219 -17.35 0.69 14.15
N ASN A 220 -16.55 1.33 14.98
CA ASN A 220 -16.65 2.76 15.29
C ASN A 220 -15.76 3.62 14.36
N CYS A 221 -15.31 3.05 13.27
CA CYS A 221 -14.47 3.70 12.25
C CYS A 221 -14.84 3.15 10.86
N ASP A 222 -14.45 3.89 9.84
CA ASP A 222 -14.59 3.43 8.45
C ASP A 222 -13.72 2.21 8.20
N THR A 223 -14.25 1.27 7.45
CA THR A 223 -13.57 0.02 7.11
C THR A 223 -13.53 -0.15 5.59
N GLN A 224 -12.39 -0.53 5.07
CA GLN A 224 -12.20 -0.85 3.68
C GLN A 224 -11.69 -2.27 3.50
N HIS A 225 -12.32 -3.03 2.62
CA HIS A 225 -11.87 -4.35 2.19
C HIS A 225 -11.45 -4.31 0.72
N ILE A 226 -10.23 -4.76 0.44
CA ILE A 226 -9.69 -4.86 -0.92
C ILE A 226 -9.41 -6.34 -1.21
N ALA A 227 -10.05 -6.88 -2.22
CA ALA A 227 -9.79 -8.23 -2.70
C ALA A 227 -8.93 -8.16 -3.97
N ILE A 228 -7.77 -8.83 -3.94
CA ILE A 228 -6.85 -8.93 -5.06
C ILE A 228 -6.68 -10.41 -5.37
N GLY A 229 -7.13 -10.81 -6.57
CA GLY A 229 -6.90 -12.15 -7.07
C GLY A 229 -5.68 -12.19 -7.98
N ASN A 230 -4.98 -13.32 -7.99
CA ASN A 230 -3.83 -13.52 -8.89
C ASN A 230 -4.26 -13.81 -10.35
N GLY A 231 -5.56 -13.84 -10.62
CA GLY A 231 -6.13 -14.13 -11.94
C GLY A 231 -5.83 -15.56 -12.42
N PRO A 232 -6.53 -16.04 -13.44
CA PRO A 232 -6.15 -17.27 -14.13
C PRO A 232 -4.84 -17.05 -14.92
#